data_723dc355a7b1b7341140eb74f74be5b1
#
_entry.id   723dc355a7b1b7341140eb74f74be5b1
#
_cell.length_a   1.000
_cell.length_b   1.000
_cell.length_c   1.000
_cell.angle_alpha   90.00
_cell.angle_beta   90.00
_cell.angle_gamma   90.00
#
_symmetry.space_group_name_H-M   'P 1'
#
loop_
_entity.id
_entity.type
_entity.pdbx_description
1 polymer ?
#
loop_
_entity_poly.entity_id
_entity_poly.type
_entity_poly.pdbx_seq_one_letter_code
_entity_poly.pdbx_strand_id
1 'polypeptide(L)'
;MRIARFVVDADPLYGVVEEQKVHTLAGDPFFQGIKPTGQSHELEDVRLVAPIIPRSKVVAFGRTYRKHAEELGNEVPPEPIMFLKPNTSVVGHNEPVTLPSFSDEVSFEGELAVVIGRICKDVPVEKVPEVIFGYTAANDLTARDAQRSDLQWARAKGFDGSCPLGPWIETELDNPDDIGIVTRVNGEVKQDGSTSELIWSVHELVARASEAFTLLPGDVILTGTPAGVGEVREGDRVEVDVEEIGSLGNIFRR
;
A
#
# COMPACT_ATOMS: atom_id res chain seq x y z
N MET A 1 6.86 -13.42 8.24
CA MET A 1 7.95 -13.65 7.25
C MET A 1 7.91 -12.56 6.17
N ARG A 2 9.03 -11.89 5.91
CA ARG A 2 9.11 -10.72 5.01
C ARG A 2 9.47 -11.15 3.60
N ILE A 3 8.60 -10.90 2.64
CA ILE A 3 8.81 -11.21 1.21
C ILE A 3 9.11 -9.90 0.48
N ALA A 4 10.34 -9.77 -0.02
CA ALA A 4 10.78 -8.63 -0.82
C ALA A 4 10.84 -8.97 -2.31
N ARG A 5 10.70 -7.94 -3.13
CA ARG A 5 11.08 -7.98 -4.54
C ARG A 5 12.24 -7.00 -4.73
N PHE A 6 13.31 -7.45 -5.35
CA PHE A 6 14.57 -6.71 -5.39
C PHE A 6 15.34 -6.94 -6.69
N VAL A 7 16.27 -6.05 -6.98
CA VAL A 7 17.15 -6.10 -8.16
C VAL A 7 18.60 -6.14 -7.69
N VAL A 8 19.38 -7.08 -8.22
CA VAL A 8 20.84 -7.12 -8.08
C VAL A 8 21.50 -6.53 -9.34
N ASP A 9 21.24 -7.12 -10.50
CA ASP A 9 21.84 -6.70 -11.77
C ASP A 9 20.81 -6.08 -12.73
N ALA A 10 19.85 -6.86 -13.23
CA ALA A 10 18.89 -6.41 -14.25
C ALA A 10 17.43 -6.74 -13.91
N ASP A 11 17.12 -8.03 -13.79
CA ASP A 11 15.73 -8.48 -13.60
C ASP A 11 15.35 -8.55 -12.12
N PRO A 12 14.12 -8.13 -11.76
CA PRO A 12 13.63 -8.27 -10.40
C PRO A 12 13.49 -9.73 -9.97
N LEU A 13 13.97 -10.01 -8.76
CA LEU A 13 13.89 -11.31 -8.08
C LEU A 13 12.98 -11.18 -6.85
N TYR A 14 12.44 -12.30 -6.39
CA TYR A 14 11.80 -12.40 -5.09
C TYR A 14 12.74 -13.03 -4.06
N GLY A 15 12.59 -12.64 -2.80
CA GLY A 15 13.37 -13.22 -1.70
C GLY A 15 12.69 -13.06 -0.35
N VAL A 16 13.14 -13.90 0.60
CA VAL A 16 12.80 -13.79 2.02
C VAL A 16 13.84 -12.90 2.69
N VAL A 17 13.40 -11.86 3.39
CA VAL A 17 14.27 -11.00 4.19
C VAL A 17 14.36 -11.54 5.60
N GLU A 18 15.58 -11.86 6.01
CA GLU A 18 15.94 -12.29 7.37
C GLU A 18 17.11 -11.43 7.86
N GLU A 19 16.91 -10.72 8.95
CA GLU A 19 17.87 -9.76 9.50
C GLU A 19 18.35 -8.75 8.42
N GLN A 20 19.62 -8.82 8.01
CA GLN A 20 20.24 -7.94 7.02
C GLN A 20 20.47 -8.62 5.66
N LYS A 21 19.83 -9.77 5.42
CA LYS A 21 19.97 -10.55 4.19
C LYS A 21 18.66 -10.77 3.48
N VAL A 22 18.73 -10.90 2.16
CA VAL A 22 17.62 -11.37 1.34
C VAL A 22 18.01 -12.72 0.70
N HIS A 23 17.23 -13.76 1.00
CA HIS A 23 17.39 -15.11 0.48
C HIS A 23 16.57 -15.28 -0.79
N THR A 24 17.22 -15.44 -1.93
CA THR A 24 16.56 -15.49 -3.25
C THR A 24 15.64 -16.70 -3.36
N LEU A 25 14.43 -16.46 -3.87
CA LEU A 25 13.44 -17.49 -4.20
C LEU A 25 13.60 -17.94 -5.67
N ALA A 26 13.22 -19.19 -5.94
CA ALA A 26 13.30 -19.78 -7.28
C ALA A 26 12.34 -19.14 -8.29
N GLY A 27 11.36 -18.37 -7.83
CA GLY A 27 10.40 -17.66 -8.68
C GLY A 27 9.36 -16.90 -7.89
N ASP A 28 8.23 -16.61 -8.54
CA ASP A 28 7.13 -15.84 -7.96
C ASP A 28 6.42 -16.60 -6.83
N PRO A 29 6.46 -16.11 -5.58
CA PRO A 29 5.90 -16.81 -4.41
C PRO A 29 4.38 -17.03 -4.48
N PHE A 30 3.66 -16.20 -5.22
CA PHE A 30 2.21 -16.33 -5.40
C PHE A 30 1.80 -17.59 -6.18
N PHE A 31 2.70 -18.14 -7.00
CA PHE A 31 2.40 -19.28 -7.88
C PHE A 31 3.27 -20.49 -7.61
N GLN A 32 4.50 -20.26 -7.17
CA GLN A 32 5.50 -21.33 -6.98
C GLN A 32 5.71 -21.65 -5.51
N GLY A 33 5.16 -20.83 -4.60
CA GLY A 33 5.40 -20.92 -3.16
C GLY A 33 6.81 -20.48 -2.77
N ILE A 34 7.10 -20.59 -1.48
CA ILE A 34 8.39 -20.17 -0.90
C ILE A 34 9.42 -21.29 -1.12
N LYS A 35 10.30 -21.13 -2.09
CA LYS A 35 11.34 -22.10 -2.48
C LYS A 35 12.70 -21.39 -2.58
N PRO A 36 13.50 -21.34 -1.49
CA PRO A 36 14.82 -20.74 -1.52
C PRO A 36 15.75 -21.43 -2.53
N THR A 37 16.58 -20.65 -3.24
CA THR A 37 17.59 -21.16 -4.19
C THR A 37 18.89 -21.55 -3.51
N GLY A 38 19.11 -21.11 -2.26
CA GLY A 38 20.38 -21.18 -1.55
C GLY A 38 21.28 -19.95 -1.80
N GLN A 39 20.91 -19.03 -2.69
CA GLN A 39 21.61 -17.75 -2.88
C GLN A 39 21.07 -16.71 -1.89
N SER A 40 21.95 -15.85 -1.40
CA SER A 40 21.60 -14.71 -0.54
C SER A 40 22.46 -13.49 -0.88
N HIS A 41 21.91 -12.31 -0.60
CA HIS A 41 22.57 -11.03 -0.79
C HIS A 41 22.42 -10.22 0.50
N GLU A 42 23.37 -9.32 0.79
CA GLU A 42 23.19 -8.34 1.86
C GLU A 42 22.08 -7.36 1.43
N LEU A 43 21.21 -6.98 2.37
CA LEU A 43 20.06 -6.12 2.06
C LEU A 43 20.49 -4.74 1.58
N GLU A 44 21.64 -4.24 2.03
CA GLU A 44 22.22 -2.97 1.61
C GLU A 44 22.79 -2.98 0.18
N ASP A 45 23.13 -4.16 -0.34
CA ASP A 45 23.71 -4.33 -1.69
C ASP A 45 22.63 -4.51 -2.78
N VAL A 46 21.36 -4.60 -2.39
CA VAL A 46 20.26 -4.77 -3.34
C VAL A 46 19.35 -3.54 -3.39
N ARG A 47 18.74 -3.31 -4.53
CA ARG A 47 17.70 -2.29 -4.66
C ARG A 47 16.31 -2.92 -4.50
N LEU A 48 15.63 -2.59 -3.41
CA LEU A 48 14.22 -2.96 -3.25
C LEU A 48 13.38 -2.23 -4.30
N VAL A 49 12.42 -2.94 -4.87
CA VAL A 49 11.38 -2.41 -5.76
C VAL A 49 10.01 -2.69 -5.17
N ALA A 50 8.94 -2.20 -5.78
CA ALA A 50 7.59 -2.52 -5.30
C ALA A 50 7.47 -4.03 -5.06
N PRO A 51 7.08 -4.48 -3.85
CA PRO A 51 7.09 -5.90 -3.48
C PRO A 51 6.10 -6.72 -4.29
N ILE A 52 5.13 -6.03 -4.89
CA ILE A 52 4.18 -6.58 -5.85
C ILE A 52 3.81 -5.52 -6.89
N ILE A 53 3.64 -5.93 -8.14
CA ILE A 53 2.91 -5.18 -9.16
C ILE A 53 1.58 -5.92 -9.33
N PRO A 54 0.45 -5.33 -8.91
CA PRO A 54 -0.84 -5.98 -8.99
C PRO A 54 -1.14 -6.43 -10.42
N ARG A 55 -1.51 -7.69 -10.59
CA ARG A 55 -1.77 -8.25 -11.93
C ARG A 55 -3.06 -7.74 -12.54
N SER A 56 -4.01 -7.36 -11.71
CA SER A 56 -5.27 -6.84 -12.20
C SER A 56 -5.61 -5.46 -11.67
N LYS A 57 -5.53 -5.22 -10.36
CA LYS A 57 -6.00 -3.96 -9.78
C LYS A 57 -5.43 -3.68 -8.39
N VAL A 58 -5.48 -2.40 -8.03
CA VAL A 58 -5.50 -1.94 -6.64
C VAL A 58 -6.93 -1.48 -6.36
N VAL A 59 -7.56 -2.06 -5.34
CA VAL A 59 -8.83 -1.58 -4.78
C VAL A 59 -8.49 -0.70 -3.59
N ALA A 60 -9.03 0.49 -3.51
CA ALA A 60 -8.77 1.40 -2.42
C ALA A 60 -10.07 1.89 -1.77
N PHE A 61 -9.97 2.19 -0.48
CA PHE A 61 -11.09 2.68 0.32
C PHE A 61 -10.82 4.08 0.86
N GLY A 62 -11.81 4.96 0.72
CA GLY A 62 -11.80 6.30 1.28
C GLY A 62 -12.77 6.48 2.43
N ARG A 63 -12.46 7.45 3.32
CA ARG A 63 -13.27 7.82 4.48
C ARG A 63 -13.50 6.67 5.46
N THR A 64 -12.53 5.80 5.62
CA THR A 64 -12.58 4.66 6.53
C THR A 64 -12.18 5.00 7.96
N TYR A 65 -11.53 6.14 8.18
CA TYR A 65 -11.21 6.70 9.50
C TYR A 65 -12.09 7.90 9.80
N ARG A 66 -12.80 7.86 10.95
CA ARG A 66 -13.73 8.95 11.36
C ARG A 66 -13.04 10.30 11.43
N LYS A 67 -11.91 10.39 12.14
CA LYS A 67 -11.15 11.63 12.31
C LYS A 67 -10.67 12.21 10.98
N HIS A 68 -10.26 11.37 10.03
CA HIS A 68 -9.87 11.81 8.69
C HIS A 68 -11.07 12.37 7.90
N ALA A 69 -12.24 11.73 7.98
CA ALA A 69 -13.44 12.26 7.34
C ALA A 69 -13.82 13.64 7.89
N GLU A 70 -13.78 13.81 9.21
CA GLU A 70 -14.06 15.08 9.91
C GLU A 70 -13.05 16.17 9.56
N GLU A 71 -11.73 15.84 9.50
CA GLU A 71 -10.65 16.77 9.09
C GLU A 71 -10.91 17.39 7.72
N LEU A 72 -11.42 16.62 6.77
CA LEU A 72 -11.75 17.08 5.43
C LEU A 72 -13.17 17.67 5.31
N GLY A 73 -13.89 17.83 6.42
CA GLY A 73 -15.26 18.36 6.45
C GLY A 73 -16.30 17.43 5.82
N ASN A 74 -16.02 16.14 5.75
CA ASN A 74 -16.90 15.14 5.20
C ASN A 74 -17.68 14.41 6.31
N GLU A 75 -18.92 14.02 6.00
CA GLU A 75 -19.65 13.06 6.83
C GLU A 75 -19.09 11.65 6.63
N VAL A 76 -19.18 10.84 7.70
CA VAL A 76 -18.88 9.40 7.59
C VAL A 76 -19.97 8.78 6.72
N PRO A 77 -19.63 8.15 5.60
CA PRO A 77 -20.61 7.52 4.74
C PRO A 77 -21.19 6.25 5.41
N PRO A 78 -22.40 5.80 5.02
CA PRO A 78 -22.98 4.57 5.55
C PRO A 78 -22.21 3.30 5.13
N GLU A 79 -21.44 3.39 4.05
CA GLU A 79 -20.54 2.36 3.54
C GLU A 79 -19.21 2.98 3.08
N PRO A 80 -18.09 2.24 3.12
CA PRO A 80 -16.80 2.78 2.71
C PRO A 80 -16.81 3.11 1.21
N ILE A 81 -16.24 4.26 0.84
CA ILE A 81 -16.15 4.67 -0.57
C ILE A 81 -15.04 3.85 -1.23
N MET A 82 -15.39 3.09 -2.25
CA MET A 82 -14.47 2.23 -2.99
C MET A 82 -14.08 2.86 -4.33
N PHE A 83 -12.79 2.79 -4.69
CA PHE A 83 -12.28 3.21 -5.99
C PHE A 83 -11.14 2.31 -6.44
N LEU A 84 -10.72 2.45 -7.68
CA LEU A 84 -9.63 1.67 -8.27
C LEU A 84 -8.44 2.55 -8.60
N LYS A 85 -7.24 1.99 -8.41
CA LYS A 85 -6.00 2.54 -8.96
C LYS A 85 -5.43 1.53 -9.97
N PRO A 86 -4.92 2.00 -11.13
CA PRO A 86 -4.29 1.12 -12.10
C PRO A 86 -2.96 0.57 -11.56
N ASN A 87 -2.52 -0.57 -12.07
CA ASN A 87 -1.23 -1.15 -11.71
C ASN A 87 -0.02 -0.27 -12.08
N THR A 88 -0.16 0.58 -13.09
CA THR A 88 0.87 1.57 -13.48
C THR A 88 1.05 2.71 -12.45
N SER A 89 0.13 2.84 -11.49
CA SER A 89 0.30 3.79 -10.38
C SER A 89 1.34 3.34 -9.34
N VAL A 90 1.72 2.05 -9.35
CA VAL A 90 2.59 1.47 -8.32
C VAL A 90 4.05 1.83 -8.54
N VAL A 91 4.71 2.26 -7.45
CA VAL A 91 6.16 2.47 -7.35
C VAL A 91 6.68 1.86 -6.05
N GLY A 92 7.96 1.53 -5.99
CA GLY A 92 8.58 0.89 -4.83
C GLY A 92 9.21 1.84 -3.83
N HIS A 93 9.74 1.24 -2.77
CA HIS A 93 10.53 1.95 -1.76
C HIS A 93 11.76 2.61 -2.37
N ASN A 94 12.02 3.88 -2.00
CA ASN A 94 13.09 4.73 -2.53
C ASN A 94 13.04 5.00 -4.05
N GLU A 95 12.01 4.56 -4.76
CA GLU A 95 11.77 5.02 -6.12
C GLU A 95 11.21 6.45 -6.10
N PRO A 96 11.67 7.34 -6.99
CA PRO A 96 11.16 8.71 -7.02
C PRO A 96 9.73 8.76 -7.55
N VAL A 97 8.90 9.59 -6.93
CA VAL A 97 7.54 9.89 -7.38
C VAL A 97 7.56 11.20 -8.16
N THR A 98 7.07 11.17 -9.40
CA THR A 98 6.90 12.38 -10.20
C THR A 98 5.51 12.96 -9.96
N LEU A 99 5.47 14.20 -9.47
CA LEU A 99 4.21 14.93 -9.29
C LEU A 99 3.56 15.19 -10.66
N PRO A 100 2.24 14.95 -10.80
CA PRO A 100 1.56 15.09 -12.08
C PRO A 100 1.45 16.57 -12.47
N SER A 101 1.69 16.88 -13.75
CA SER A 101 1.63 18.26 -14.26
C SER A 101 0.23 18.87 -14.29
N PHE A 102 -0.81 18.06 -14.13
CA PHE A 102 -2.22 18.51 -14.13
C PHE A 102 -2.72 18.91 -12.74
N SER A 103 -1.91 18.78 -11.70
CA SER A 103 -2.29 19.09 -10.32
C SER A 103 -1.22 19.94 -9.63
N ASP A 104 -1.68 20.95 -8.92
CA ASP A 104 -0.83 21.79 -8.06
C ASP A 104 -0.95 21.40 -6.57
N GLU A 105 -1.85 20.47 -6.24
CA GLU A 105 -2.19 20.10 -4.86
C GLU A 105 -2.21 18.56 -4.70
N VAL A 106 -1.05 17.96 -4.50
CA VAL A 106 -0.91 16.51 -4.23
C VAL A 106 -0.69 16.29 -2.74
N SER A 107 -1.46 15.39 -2.13
CA SER A 107 -1.35 15.02 -0.71
C SER A 107 -0.88 13.58 -0.55
N PHE A 108 -0.15 13.33 0.56
CA PHE A 108 0.17 11.99 1.03
C PHE A 108 -0.99 11.42 1.86
N GLU A 109 -1.11 10.09 1.85
CA GLU A 109 -2.04 9.30 2.68
C GLU A 109 -1.36 7.99 3.04
N GLY A 110 -0.75 7.90 4.24
CA GLY A 110 -0.11 6.68 4.75
C GLY A 110 -1.14 5.64 5.16
N GLU A 111 -0.96 4.39 4.71
CA GLU A 111 -1.96 3.32 4.86
C GLU A 111 -1.33 1.96 5.14
N LEU A 112 -2.10 1.07 5.78
CA LEU A 112 -1.90 -0.36 5.69
C LEU A 112 -2.51 -0.86 4.38
N ALA A 113 -1.79 -1.71 3.65
CA ALA A 113 -2.26 -2.38 2.45
C ALA A 113 -2.30 -3.90 2.63
N VAL A 114 -3.36 -4.53 2.15
CA VAL A 114 -3.54 -5.99 2.14
C VAL A 114 -3.19 -6.53 0.75
N VAL A 115 -2.40 -7.60 0.70
CA VAL A 115 -2.06 -8.31 -0.53
C VAL A 115 -2.83 -9.63 -0.59
N ILE A 116 -3.58 -9.84 -1.66
CA ILE A 116 -4.40 -11.05 -1.86
C ILE A 116 -3.53 -12.22 -2.31
N GLY A 117 -3.74 -13.39 -1.72
CA GLY A 117 -2.98 -14.62 -2.00
C GLY A 117 -3.70 -15.65 -2.86
N ARG A 118 -5.02 -15.58 -2.94
CA ARG A 118 -5.84 -16.58 -3.65
C ARG A 118 -6.95 -15.92 -4.46
N ILE A 119 -7.35 -16.56 -5.56
CA ILE A 119 -8.55 -16.16 -6.29
C ILE A 119 -9.75 -16.28 -5.37
N CYS A 120 -10.50 -15.20 -5.21
CA CYS A 120 -11.69 -15.20 -4.34
C CYS A 120 -12.76 -14.22 -4.82
N LYS A 121 -14.01 -14.50 -4.41
CA LYS A 121 -15.21 -13.73 -4.71
C LYS A 121 -16.25 -13.99 -3.60
N ASP A 122 -16.96 -12.94 -3.18
CA ASP A 122 -18.02 -13.03 -2.15
C ASP A 122 -17.55 -13.73 -0.86
N VAL A 123 -16.37 -13.30 -0.36
CA VAL A 123 -15.72 -13.93 0.81
C VAL A 123 -16.37 -13.45 2.10
N PRO A 124 -16.91 -14.36 2.93
CA PRO A 124 -17.37 -13.99 4.27
C PRO A 124 -16.23 -13.45 5.13
N VAL A 125 -16.51 -12.48 6.00
CA VAL A 125 -15.48 -11.79 6.83
C VAL A 125 -14.59 -12.77 7.59
N GLU A 126 -15.19 -13.81 8.18
CA GLU A 126 -14.49 -14.84 8.95
C GLU A 126 -13.58 -15.74 8.10
N LYS A 127 -13.73 -15.71 6.77
CA LYS A 127 -12.90 -16.45 5.81
C LYS A 127 -11.82 -15.60 5.14
N VAL A 128 -11.83 -14.29 5.36
CA VAL A 128 -10.86 -13.38 4.76
C VAL A 128 -9.41 -13.75 5.06
N PRO A 129 -9.02 -14.17 6.29
CA PRO A 129 -7.65 -14.60 6.56
C PRO A 129 -7.13 -15.73 5.63
N GLU A 130 -8.03 -16.59 5.11
CA GLU A 130 -7.66 -17.69 4.24
C GLU A 130 -7.22 -17.23 2.82
N VAL A 131 -7.57 -16.01 2.43
CA VAL A 131 -7.30 -15.46 1.09
C VAL A 131 -6.22 -14.37 1.07
N ILE A 132 -5.76 -13.91 2.23
CA ILE A 132 -4.68 -12.94 2.36
C ILE A 132 -3.32 -13.63 2.17
N PHE A 133 -2.40 -12.99 1.45
CA PHE A 133 -0.99 -13.37 1.36
C PHE A 133 -0.15 -12.68 2.44
N GLY A 134 -0.45 -11.43 2.71
CA GLY A 134 0.24 -10.60 3.70
C GLY A 134 -0.11 -9.13 3.58
N TYR A 135 0.70 -8.29 4.20
CA TYR A 135 0.47 -6.87 4.38
C TYR A 135 1.70 -6.06 4.00
N THR A 136 1.51 -4.82 3.58
CA THR A 136 2.61 -3.91 3.25
C THR A 136 2.21 -2.46 3.57
N ALA A 137 3.18 -1.56 3.70
CA ALA A 137 2.88 -0.13 3.80
C ALA A 137 2.54 0.44 2.41
N ALA A 138 1.66 1.43 2.39
CA ALA A 138 1.24 2.13 1.19
C ALA A 138 1.15 3.64 1.41
N ASN A 139 1.19 4.40 0.31
CA ASN A 139 0.89 5.82 0.28
C ASN A 139 -0.12 6.09 -0.84
N ASP A 140 -1.39 6.39 -0.51
CA ASP A 140 -2.44 6.67 -1.49
C ASP A 140 -2.41 8.14 -1.93
N LEU A 141 -1.40 8.50 -2.75
CA LEU A 141 -1.23 9.87 -3.22
C LEU A 141 -2.45 10.37 -3.97
N THR A 142 -2.88 11.60 -3.60
CA THR A 142 -4.13 12.18 -4.06
C THR A 142 -3.92 13.57 -4.63
N ALA A 143 -4.26 13.78 -5.91
CA ALA A 143 -4.37 15.10 -6.52
C ALA A 143 -5.70 15.75 -6.08
N ARG A 144 -5.65 16.60 -5.05
CA ARG A 144 -6.85 17.13 -4.35
C ARG A 144 -7.71 18.03 -5.22
N ASP A 145 -7.11 18.85 -6.05
CA ASP A 145 -7.80 19.70 -7.02
C ASP A 145 -8.58 18.85 -8.05
N ALA A 146 -7.98 17.79 -8.57
CA ALA A 146 -8.66 16.83 -9.42
C ALA A 146 -9.73 16.04 -8.67
N GLN A 147 -9.49 15.66 -7.40
CA GLN A 147 -10.48 14.97 -6.57
C GLN A 147 -11.75 15.79 -6.35
N ARG A 148 -11.63 17.13 -6.24
CA ARG A 148 -12.76 18.03 -6.08
C ARG A 148 -13.48 18.32 -7.39
N SER A 149 -12.76 18.37 -8.50
CA SER A 149 -13.32 18.76 -9.81
C SER A 149 -13.91 17.60 -10.61
N ASP A 150 -13.36 16.40 -10.47
CA ASP A 150 -13.76 15.23 -11.24
C ASP A 150 -14.94 14.49 -10.56
N LEU A 151 -15.89 14.00 -11.36
CA LEU A 151 -17.00 13.17 -10.85
C LEU A 151 -16.52 11.81 -10.34
N GLN A 152 -15.42 11.31 -10.91
CA GLN A 152 -14.79 10.04 -10.55
C GLN A 152 -13.31 10.27 -10.21
N TRP A 153 -12.80 9.59 -9.20
CA TRP A 153 -11.44 9.79 -8.67
C TRP A 153 -10.32 9.12 -9.50
N ALA A 154 -10.64 8.62 -10.69
CA ALA A 154 -9.67 7.88 -11.49
C ALA A 154 -8.37 8.67 -11.73
N ARG A 155 -8.46 9.95 -12.17
CA ARG A 155 -7.31 10.82 -12.39
C ARG A 155 -6.69 11.29 -11.08
N ALA A 156 -7.52 11.61 -10.10
CA ALA A 156 -7.08 12.12 -8.81
C ALA A 156 -6.25 11.10 -7.99
N LYS A 157 -6.54 9.81 -8.15
CA LYS A 157 -6.00 8.69 -7.37
C LYS A 157 -5.16 7.71 -8.19
N GLY A 158 -5.27 7.73 -9.53
CA GLY A 158 -4.70 6.72 -10.41
C GLY A 158 -3.59 7.21 -11.35
N PHE A 159 -3.00 8.39 -11.12
CA PHE A 159 -1.87 8.84 -11.93
C PHE A 159 -0.63 7.99 -11.67
N ASP A 160 0.30 7.97 -12.62
CA ASP A 160 1.54 7.19 -12.53
C ASP A 160 2.33 7.56 -11.26
N GLY A 161 2.75 6.55 -10.50
CA GLY A 161 3.45 6.74 -9.24
C GLY A 161 2.58 7.13 -8.04
N SER A 162 1.25 7.16 -8.18
CA SER A 162 0.34 7.58 -7.09
C SER A 162 0.09 6.49 -6.03
N CYS A 163 0.72 5.31 -6.15
CA CYS A 163 0.57 4.19 -5.22
C CYS A 163 1.94 3.59 -4.81
N PRO A 164 2.77 4.33 -4.06
CA PRO A 164 3.93 3.72 -3.43
C PRO A 164 3.55 2.53 -2.57
N LEU A 165 4.27 1.40 -2.70
CA LEU A 165 4.10 0.16 -1.93
C LEU A 165 5.45 -0.37 -1.46
N GLY A 166 5.53 -0.88 -0.24
CA GLY A 166 6.74 -1.50 0.29
C GLY A 166 6.97 -1.31 1.79
N PRO A 167 8.16 -1.61 2.29
CA PRO A 167 9.34 -2.06 1.55
C PRO A 167 9.27 -3.53 1.11
N TRP A 168 8.49 -4.36 1.78
CA TRP A 168 8.22 -5.79 1.56
C TRP A 168 6.79 -6.13 1.96
N ILE A 169 6.40 -7.39 1.78
CA ILE A 169 5.16 -7.95 2.28
C ILE A 169 5.46 -8.74 3.55
N GLU A 170 4.85 -8.38 4.69
CA GLU A 170 4.86 -9.18 5.91
C GLU A 170 3.70 -10.21 5.85
N THR A 171 4.03 -11.50 5.94
CA THR A 171 3.03 -12.57 5.84
C THR A 171 2.48 -13.04 7.19
N GLU A 172 3.09 -12.61 8.29
CA GLU A 172 2.80 -13.06 9.65
C GLU A 172 2.46 -11.86 10.56
N LEU A 173 1.45 -11.09 10.17
CA LEU A 173 0.92 -10.01 10.98
C LEU A 173 -0.23 -10.53 11.84
N ASP A 174 -0.05 -10.53 13.17
CA ASP A 174 -0.99 -11.20 14.09
C ASP A 174 -2.35 -10.50 14.17
N ASN A 175 -2.36 -9.17 14.26
CA ASN A 175 -3.59 -8.40 14.41
C ASN A 175 -3.63 -7.17 13.47
N PRO A 176 -4.12 -7.31 12.24
CA PRO A 176 -4.18 -6.20 11.31
C PRO A 176 -5.12 -5.06 11.73
N ASP A 177 -5.98 -5.29 12.72
CA ASP A 177 -6.92 -4.29 13.23
C ASP A 177 -6.37 -3.46 14.42
N ASP A 178 -5.06 -3.63 14.78
CA ASP A 178 -4.40 -2.79 15.79
C ASP A 178 -2.92 -2.59 15.45
N ILE A 179 -2.67 -1.91 14.33
CA ILE A 179 -1.34 -1.63 13.78
C ILE A 179 -1.13 -0.12 13.71
N GLY A 180 -0.02 0.36 14.28
CA GLY A 180 0.39 1.75 14.21
C GLY A 180 0.78 2.17 12.81
N ILE A 181 0.32 3.36 12.39
CA ILE A 181 0.66 3.99 11.11
C ILE A 181 1.16 5.41 11.39
N VAL A 182 2.43 5.67 11.10
CA VAL A 182 3.04 6.99 11.28
C VAL A 182 3.58 7.48 9.94
N THR A 183 3.14 8.66 9.50
CA THR A 183 3.69 9.29 8.29
C THR A 183 4.52 10.51 8.66
N ARG A 184 5.73 10.57 8.10
CA ARG A 184 6.66 11.72 8.25
C ARG A 184 6.89 12.37 6.90
N VAL A 185 6.99 13.71 6.94
CA VAL A 185 7.46 14.52 5.80
C VAL A 185 8.71 15.23 6.26
N ASN A 186 9.84 14.97 5.59
CA ASN A 186 11.16 15.51 5.94
C ASN A 186 11.55 15.27 7.42
N GLY A 187 11.17 14.10 7.96
CA GLY A 187 11.41 13.71 9.35
C GLY A 187 10.37 14.23 10.36
N GLU A 188 9.47 15.15 9.99
CA GLU A 188 8.41 15.66 10.87
C GLU A 188 7.17 14.76 10.80
N VAL A 189 6.67 14.31 11.95
CA VAL A 189 5.43 13.51 12.05
C VAL A 189 4.22 14.35 11.62
N LYS A 190 3.47 13.83 10.66
CA LYS A 190 2.24 14.42 10.15
C LYS A 190 1.00 13.57 10.44
N GLN A 191 1.13 12.24 10.34
CA GLN A 191 0.08 11.31 10.73
C GLN A 191 0.64 10.41 11.85
N ASP A 192 -0.20 10.14 12.84
CA ASP A 192 0.08 9.21 13.93
C ASP A 192 -1.28 8.59 14.35
N GLY A 193 -1.53 7.39 13.87
CA GLY A 193 -2.80 6.69 14.05
C GLY A 193 -2.62 5.18 14.08
N SER A 194 -3.71 4.45 14.28
CA SER A 194 -3.74 2.99 14.29
C SER A 194 -4.93 2.47 13.48
N THR A 195 -4.80 1.27 12.90
CA THR A 195 -5.91 0.57 12.25
C THR A 195 -7.06 0.28 13.20
N SER A 196 -6.85 0.32 14.52
CA SER A 196 -7.93 0.25 15.52
C SER A 196 -8.90 1.44 15.49
N GLU A 197 -8.54 2.53 14.80
CA GLU A 197 -9.41 3.68 14.57
C GLU A 197 -10.28 3.55 13.30
N LEU A 198 -10.12 2.45 12.53
CA LEU A 198 -10.96 2.15 11.36
C LEU A 198 -12.43 1.99 11.76
N ILE A 199 -13.34 2.48 10.91
CA ILE A 199 -14.79 2.33 11.08
C ILE A 199 -15.22 0.91 10.71
N TRP A 200 -14.56 0.32 9.73
CA TRP A 200 -14.71 -1.07 9.28
C TRP A 200 -13.36 -1.77 9.43
N SER A 201 -13.35 -2.96 10.01
CA SER A 201 -12.14 -3.75 10.18
C SER A 201 -11.45 -4.04 8.85
N VAL A 202 -10.16 -4.34 8.88
CA VAL A 202 -9.39 -4.70 7.67
C VAL A 202 -10.06 -5.86 6.93
N HIS A 203 -10.55 -6.86 7.67
CA HIS A 203 -11.23 -8.01 7.07
C HIS A 203 -12.59 -7.65 6.45
N GLU A 204 -13.37 -6.73 7.05
CA GLU A 204 -14.60 -6.22 6.44
C GLU A 204 -14.34 -5.49 5.12
N LEU A 205 -13.27 -4.69 5.04
CA LEU A 205 -12.87 -4.01 3.79
C LEU A 205 -12.51 -5.02 2.69
N VAL A 206 -11.76 -6.08 3.02
CA VAL A 206 -11.43 -7.15 2.06
C VAL A 206 -12.69 -7.89 1.61
N ALA A 207 -13.59 -8.24 2.53
CA ALA A 207 -14.87 -8.87 2.21
C ALA A 207 -15.68 -7.99 1.24
N ARG A 208 -15.82 -6.70 1.53
CA ARG A 208 -16.50 -5.70 0.67
C ARG A 208 -15.87 -5.60 -0.73
N ALA A 209 -14.52 -5.57 -0.81
CA ALA A 209 -13.85 -5.60 -2.11
C ALA A 209 -14.18 -6.87 -2.89
N SER A 210 -14.25 -8.02 -2.20
CA SER A 210 -14.59 -9.31 -2.81
C SER A 210 -16.06 -9.41 -3.27
N GLU A 211 -16.98 -8.67 -2.64
CA GLU A 211 -18.37 -8.55 -3.09
C GLU A 211 -18.47 -7.83 -4.43
N ALA A 212 -17.66 -6.77 -4.64
CA ALA A 212 -17.68 -6.01 -5.87
C ALA A 212 -16.90 -6.68 -7.00
N PHE A 213 -15.73 -7.26 -6.68
CA PHE A 213 -14.78 -7.76 -7.66
C PHE A 213 -14.32 -9.19 -7.35
N THR A 214 -14.06 -10.00 -8.39
CA THR A 214 -13.18 -11.16 -8.22
C THR A 214 -11.77 -10.65 -7.94
N LEU A 215 -11.19 -11.03 -6.81
CA LEU A 215 -9.83 -10.71 -6.43
C LEU A 215 -8.88 -11.83 -6.90
N LEU A 216 -7.71 -11.44 -7.38
CA LEU A 216 -6.67 -12.34 -7.89
C LEU A 216 -5.44 -12.31 -6.98
N PRO A 217 -4.60 -13.38 -6.98
CA PRO A 217 -3.33 -13.36 -6.29
C PRO A 217 -2.47 -12.18 -6.74
N GLY A 218 -2.00 -11.38 -5.77
CA GLY A 218 -1.25 -10.15 -6.00
C GLY A 218 -2.09 -8.90 -6.22
N ASP A 219 -3.43 -8.97 -6.21
CA ASP A 219 -4.24 -7.75 -6.07
C ASP A 219 -3.99 -7.12 -4.70
N VAL A 220 -4.06 -5.79 -4.63
CA VAL A 220 -3.79 -5.02 -3.42
C VAL A 220 -5.05 -4.27 -2.99
N ILE A 221 -5.29 -4.22 -1.68
CA ILE A 221 -6.38 -3.45 -1.08
C ILE A 221 -5.78 -2.41 -0.14
N LEU A 222 -6.01 -1.12 -0.41
CA LEU A 222 -5.66 0.00 0.46
C LEU A 222 -6.81 0.24 1.43
N THR A 223 -6.49 0.28 2.73
CA THR A 223 -7.52 0.29 3.79
C THR A 223 -7.99 1.68 4.19
N GLY A 224 -7.36 2.73 3.65
CA GLY A 224 -7.59 4.11 4.02
C GLY A 224 -6.57 4.64 5.02
N THR A 225 -6.57 5.94 5.21
CA THR A 225 -5.56 6.70 5.95
C THR A 225 -6.11 7.35 7.21
N PRO A 226 -5.35 7.43 8.32
CA PRO A 226 -5.71 8.24 9.48
C PRO A 226 -5.66 9.74 9.20
N ALA A 227 -6.11 10.58 10.13
CA ALA A 227 -6.01 12.03 10.07
C ALA A 227 -4.56 12.53 10.01
N GLY A 228 -4.34 13.76 9.57
CA GLY A 228 -3.02 14.39 9.44
C GLY A 228 -2.48 14.39 8.01
N VAL A 229 -3.34 14.17 7.00
CA VAL A 229 -2.96 14.27 5.59
C VAL A 229 -2.47 15.68 5.25
N GLY A 230 -1.59 15.80 4.28
CA GLY A 230 -1.03 17.10 3.89
C GLY A 230 -0.39 17.08 2.51
N GLU A 231 -0.09 18.29 2.03
CA GLU A 231 0.53 18.50 0.73
C GLU A 231 1.98 18.02 0.69
N VAL A 232 2.39 17.49 -0.46
CA VAL A 232 3.78 17.18 -0.78
C VAL A 232 4.27 18.10 -1.90
N ARG A 233 5.55 18.45 -1.84
CA ARG A 233 6.21 19.35 -2.79
C ARG A 233 7.44 18.67 -3.39
N GLU A 234 7.91 19.24 -4.47
CA GLU A 234 9.19 18.85 -5.05
C GLU A 234 10.33 18.96 -4.01
N GLY A 235 11.11 17.88 -3.89
CA GLY A 235 12.21 17.74 -2.93
C GLY A 235 11.79 17.11 -1.60
N ASP A 236 10.50 17.01 -1.30
CA ASP A 236 10.06 16.38 -0.06
C ASP A 236 10.35 14.87 -0.06
N ARG A 237 10.69 14.36 1.12
CA ARG A 237 10.75 12.95 1.44
C ARG A 237 9.56 12.60 2.34
N VAL A 238 8.72 11.68 1.90
CA VAL A 238 7.64 11.10 2.71
C VAL A 238 8.04 9.71 3.13
N GLU A 239 7.84 9.39 4.41
CA GLU A 239 8.07 8.08 4.99
C GLU A 239 6.80 7.63 5.72
N VAL A 240 6.29 6.46 5.31
CA VAL A 240 5.16 5.79 5.93
C VAL A 240 5.70 4.60 6.71
N ASP A 241 5.71 4.71 8.04
CA ASP A 241 6.08 3.63 8.94
C ASP A 241 4.81 2.88 9.35
N VAL A 242 4.75 1.60 9.04
CA VAL A 242 3.71 0.69 9.50
C VAL A 242 4.34 -0.30 10.46
N GLU A 243 3.79 -0.35 11.68
CA GLU A 243 4.26 -1.20 12.77
C GLU A 243 4.37 -2.67 12.30
N GLU A 244 5.38 -3.39 12.77
CA GLU A 244 5.75 -4.77 12.39
C GLU A 244 6.14 -4.96 10.90
N ILE A 245 5.80 -4.04 10.01
CA ILE A 245 6.15 -4.12 8.59
C ILE A 245 7.47 -3.37 8.32
N GLY A 246 7.51 -2.07 8.60
CA GLY A 246 8.66 -1.22 8.35
C GLY A 246 8.32 0.07 7.64
N SER A 247 9.33 0.75 7.09
CA SER A 247 9.22 2.08 6.51
C SER A 247 9.24 2.07 4.99
N LEU A 248 8.23 2.68 4.39
CA LEU A 248 8.13 2.98 2.96
C LEU A 248 8.52 4.44 2.74
N GLY A 249 9.66 4.72 2.11
CA GLY A 249 10.13 6.08 1.85
C GLY A 249 10.18 6.42 0.37
N ASN A 250 9.76 7.63 -0.02
CA ASN A 250 9.86 8.13 -1.39
C ASN A 250 10.23 9.61 -1.42
N ILE A 251 10.97 10.02 -2.46
CA ILE A 251 11.31 11.42 -2.75
C ILE A 251 10.45 11.90 -3.90
N PHE A 252 9.90 13.11 -3.78
CA PHE A 252 9.03 13.74 -4.76
C PHE A 252 9.79 14.68 -5.69
N ARG A 253 9.45 14.69 -6.99
CA ARG A 253 10.03 15.56 -8.02
C ARG A 253 8.97 15.99 -9.05
N ARG A 254 9.22 17.08 -9.73
CA ARG A 254 8.44 17.55 -10.90
C ARG A 254 9.21 17.36 -12.20
#